data_e9889758d43406c5c7e1cbb3c8e0400b
#
_entry.id   e9889758d43406c5c7e1cbb3c8e0400b
#
_cell.length_a   1.000
_cell.length_b   1.000
_cell.length_c   1.000
_cell.angle_alpha   90.00
_cell.angle_beta   90.00
_cell.angle_gamma   90.00
#
_symmetry.space_group_name_H-M   'P 1'
#
loop_
_entity.id
_entity.type
_entity.pdbx_description
1 polymer ?
#
loop_
_entity_poly.entity_id
_entity_poly.type
_entity_poly.pdbx_seq_one_letter_code
_entity_poly.pdbx_strand_id
1 'polypeptide(L)'
;MPPRPLPDTTPLARLEEGELYGIVGYQIAQAAVSTVATFVHAAGRDFDLRPVEFTILVIVKNNPDVTPSRLAKAIAVKAPNITTWINRLEKRGLVQRQMGITDKRNQHLRTTSAGNAIIKETVDRVRKGEREDWPDLSVGERGILVELLHKIARKRRVV
;
A
#
# COMPACT_ATOMS: atom_id res chain seq x y z
N MET A 1 -25.12 20.47 -10.22
CA MET A 1 -24.56 21.48 -9.31
C MET A 1 -23.05 21.29 -9.33
N PRO A 2 -22.24 22.33 -9.61
CA PRO A 2 -20.78 22.16 -9.52
C PRO A 2 -20.40 21.76 -8.09
N PRO A 3 -19.39 20.89 -7.89
CA PRO A 3 -18.95 20.52 -6.57
C PRO A 3 -18.55 21.78 -5.79
N ARG A 4 -18.99 21.85 -4.54
CA ARG A 4 -18.61 22.95 -3.64
C ARG A 4 -17.08 22.91 -3.50
N PRO A 5 -16.37 24.03 -3.70
CA PRO A 5 -14.93 24.04 -3.48
C PRO A 5 -14.64 23.61 -2.05
N LEU A 6 -13.73 22.67 -1.89
CA LEU A 6 -13.25 22.25 -0.57
C LEU A 6 -12.62 23.47 0.11
N PRO A 7 -12.79 23.64 1.43
CA PRO A 7 -12.11 24.70 2.15
C PRO A 7 -10.60 24.48 2.08
N ASP A 8 -9.84 25.55 1.89
CA ASP A 8 -8.39 25.59 1.86
C ASP A 8 -7.78 25.58 3.27
N THR A 9 -8.37 24.81 4.15
CA THR A 9 -7.96 24.65 5.55
C THR A 9 -7.73 23.17 5.88
N THR A 10 -6.80 22.92 6.81
CA THR A 10 -6.50 21.56 7.27
C THR A 10 -7.74 20.89 7.88
N PRO A 11 -7.95 19.58 7.66
CA PRO A 11 -9.20 18.89 8.04
C PRO A 11 -9.53 18.94 9.53
N LEU A 12 -8.54 18.86 10.42
CA LEU A 12 -8.77 18.76 11.86
C LEU A 12 -8.65 20.08 12.61
N ALA A 13 -7.60 20.85 12.38
CA ALA A 13 -7.31 22.07 13.11
C ALA A 13 -7.89 23.32 12.41
N ARG A 14 -8.39 23.21 11.20
CA ARG A 14 -8.91 24.30 10.35
C ARG A 14 -7.92 25.47 10.22
N LEU A 15 -6.64 25.13 10.09
CA LEU A 15 -5.58 26.11 9.81
C LEU A 15 -5.51 26.35 8.31
N GLU A 16 -5.32 27.62 7.91
CA GLU A 16 -5.14 28.00 6.51
C GLU A 16 -3.96 27.24 5.89
N GLU A 17 -4.19 26.62 4.75
CA GLU A 17 -3.15 25.89 4.00
C GLU A 17 -2.32 26.82 3.09
N GLY A 18 -2.89 27.97 2.70
CA GLY A 18 -2.21 28.94 1.86
C GLY A 18 -1.63 28.31 0.60
N GLU A 19 -0.37 28.60 0.33
CA GLU A 19 0.33 28.06 -0.86
C GLU A 19 0.46 26.52 -0.87
N LEU A 20 0.32 25.86 0.28
CA LEU A 20 0.37 24.38 0.37
C LEU A 20 -0.82 23.74 -0.33
N TYR A 21 -1.98 24.38 -0.37
CA TYR A 21 -3.18 23.85 -0.98
C TYR A 21 -2.98 23.41 -2.44
N GLY A 22 -2.21 24.18 -3.21
CA GLY A 22 -1.87 23.89 -4.61
C GLY A 22 -0.71 22.90 -4.81
N ILE A 23 -0.07 22.42 -3.74
CA ILE A 23 1.10 21.52 -3.84
C ILE A 23 0.65 20.06 -3.83
N VAL A 24 0.74 19.38 -4.99
CA VAL A 24 0.33 17.98 -5.14
C VAL A 24 0.99 17.05 -4.12
N GLY A 25 2.29 17.22 -3.86
CA GLY A 25 3.02 16.42 -2.88
C GLY A 25 2.49 16.56 -1.45
N TYR A 26 2.07 17.77 -1.08
CA TYR A 26 1.43 18.04 0.20
C TYR A 26 0.07 17.33 0.28
N GLN A 27 -0.76 17.44 -0.74
CA GLN A 27 -2.08 16.79 -0.76
C GLN A 27 -1.97 15.26 -0.69
N ILE A 28 -0.99 14.66 -1.38
CA ILE A 28 -0.70 13.23 -1.27
C ILE A 28 -0.31 12.86 0.16
N ALA A 29 0.54 13.66 0.82
CA ALA A 29 0.95 13.41 2.19
C ALA A 29 -0.23 13.48 3.18
N GLN A 30 -1.13 14.47 3.02
CA GLN A 30 -2.35 14.58 3.83
C GLN A 30 -3.29 13.39 3.59
N ALA A 31 -3.54 13.03 2.33
CA ALA A 31 -4.36 11.90 1.98
C ALA A 31 -3.80 10.57 2.52
N ALA A 32 -2.47 10.42 2.58
CA ALA A 32 -1.82 9.22 3.10
C ALA A 32 -2.16 8.97 4.58
N VAL A 33 -2.39 10.00 5.37
CA VAL A 33 -2.83 9.85 6.78
C VAL A 33 -4.18 9.15 6.84
N SER A 34 -5.15 9.61 6.02
CA SER A 34 -6.48 8.99 5.94
C SER A 34 -6.43 7.57 5.40
N THR A 35 -5.66 7.32 4.32
CA THR A 35 -5.58 5.98 3.72
C THR A 35 -4.97 4.95 4.67
N VAL A 36 -3.96 5.33 5.46
CA VAL A 36 -3.37 4.45 6.49
C VAL A 36 -4.39 4.16 7.60
N ALA A 37 -5.15 5.17 8.05
CA ALA A 37 -6.19 4.98 9.06
C ALA A 37 -7.25 4.00 8.56
N THR A 38 -7.78 4.19 7.35
CA THR A 38 -8.75 3.27 6.71
C THR A 38 -8.22 1.84 6.66
N PHE A 39 -6.98 1.64 6.21
CA PHE A 39 -6.36 0.31 6.17
C PHE A 39 -6.31 -0.33 7.57
N VAL A 40 -5.84 0.42 8.57
CA VAL A 40 -5.69 -0.09 9.95
C VAL A 40 -7.04 -0.47 10.54
N HIS A 41 -8.09 0.33 10.30
CA HIS A 41 -9.44 0.06 10.77
C HIS A 41 -10.09 -1.10 10.03
N ALA A 42 -9.97 -1.15 8.71
CA ALA A 42 -10.64 -2.15 7.89
C ALA A 42 -10.07 -3.57 8.07
N ALA A 43 -8.75 -3.70 8.20
CA ALA A 43 -8.09 -5.01 8.20
C ALA A 43 -6.81 -5.08 9.04
N GLY A 44 -6.08 -3.97 9.17
CA GLY A 44 -4.74 -3.98 9.75
C GLY A 44 -4.70 -4.51 11.17
N ARG A 45 -5.67 -4.15 12.00
CA ARG A 45 -5.77 -4.60 13.40
C ARG A 45 -6.11 -6.07 13.50
N ASP A 46 -7.16 -6.51 12.81
CA ASP A 46 -7.68 -7.88 12.90
C ASP A 46 -6.67 -8.91 12.39
N PHE A 47 -5.94 -8.56 11.34
CA PHE A 47 -4.93 -9.45 10.76
C PHE A 47 -3.51 -9.16 11.24
N ASP A 48 -3.30 -8.24 12.17
CA ASP A 48 -1.96 -7.80 12.62
C ASP A 48 -1.04 -7.53 11.41
N LEU A 49 -1.56 -6.78 10.43
CA LEU A 49 -0.85 -6.42 9.20
C LEU A 49 -0.57 -4.92 9.14
N ARG A 50 0.65 -4.57 8.78
CA ARG A 50 1.01 -3.21 8.38
C ARG A 50 0.73 -3.00 6.89
N PRO A 51 0.43 -1.77 6.43
CA PRO A 51 0.24 -1.49 5.00
C PRO A 51 1.36 -2.03 4.12
N VAL A 52 2.61 -1.87 4.54
CA VAL A 52 3.78 -2.37 3.79
C VAL A 52 3.82 -3.90 3.73
N GLU A 53 3.44 -4.60 4.79
CA GLU A 53 3.40 -6.07 4.80
C GLU A 53 2.32 -6.60 3.88
N PHE A 54 1.17 -5.95 3.85
CA PHE A 54 0.12 -6.24 2.89
C PHE A 54 0.59 -6.01 1.45
N THR A 55 1.26 -4.88 1.18
CA THR A 55 1.86 -4.60 -0.13
C THR A 55 2.83 -5.71 -0.55
N ILE A 56 3.70 -6.16 0.36
CA ILE A 56 4.63 -7.27 0.12
C ILE A 56 3.87 -8.54 -0.25
N LEU A 57 2.86 -8.92 0.54
CA LEU A 57 2.07 -10.11 0.29
C LEU A 57 1.42 -10.09 -1.10
N VAL A 58 0.80 -8.99 -1.49
CA VAL A 58 0.14 -8.85 -2.79
C VAL A 58 1.15 -8.91 -3.94
N ILE A 59 2.30 -8.24 -3.81
CA ILE A 59 3.34 -8.28 -4.85
C ILE A 59 3.91 -9.69 -4.99
N VAL A 60 4.21 -10.39 -3.89
CA VAL A 60 4.72 -11.77 -3.91
C VAL A 60 3.69 -12.71 -4.54
N LYS A 61 2.40 -12.57 -4.22
CA LYS A 61 1.33 -13.37 -4.82
C LYS A 61 1.29 -13.24 -6.34
N ASN A 62 1.39 -12.00 -6.83
CA ASN A 62 1.29 -11.70 -8.26
C ASN A 62 2.60 -11.90 -9.03
N ASN A 63 3.71 -12.13 -8.32
CA ASN A 63 5.04 -12.37 -8.89
C ASN A 63 5.69 -13.57 -8.19
N PRO A 64 5.21 -14.79 -8.45
CA PRO A 64 5.82 -15.99 -7.88
C PRO A 64 7.33 -16.01 -8.18
N ASP A 65 8.11 -16.46 -7.21
CA ASP A 65 9.56 -16.54 -7.30
C ASP A 65 10.29 -15.18 -7.37
N VAL A 66 9.63 -14.10 -6.96
CA VAL A 66 10.31 -12.81 -6.79
C VAL A 66 11.38 -12.90 -5.70
N THR A 67 12.56 -12.32 -5.96
CA THR A 67 13.62 -12.26 -4.95
C THR A 67 13.43 -11.07 -3.99
N PRO A 68 13.92 -11.15 -2.74
CA PRO A 68 13.89 -10.03 -1.80
C PRO A 68 14.49 -8.73 -2.36
N SER A 69 15.57 -8.83 -3.13
CA SER A 69 16.22 -7.67 -3.76
C SER A 69 15.31 -7.00 -4.81
N ARG A 70 14.66 -7.78 -5.68
CA ARG A 70 13.69 -7.23 -6.66
C ARG A 70 12.50 -6.59 -5.95
N LEU A 71 12.01 -7.23 -4.87
CA LEU A 71 10.91 -6.71 -4.07
C LEU A 71 11.28 -5.38 -3.40
N ALA A 72 12.47 -5.28 -2.79
CA ALA A 72 12.97 -4.04 -2.20
C ALA A 72 13.01 -2.88 -3.22
N LYS A 73 13.51 -3.15 -4.44
CA LYS A 73 13.50 -2.18 -5.54
C LYS A 73 12.08 -1.78 -5.95
N ALA A 74 11.17 -2.76 -6.05
CA ALA A 74 9.79 -2.50 -6.47
C ALA A 74 9.03 -1.56 -5.52
N ILE A 75 9.26 -1.66 -4.22
CA ILE A 75 8.59 -0.81 -3.21
C ILE A 75 9.49 0.33 -2.70
N ALA A 76 10.68 0.51 -3.29
CA ALA A 76 11.66 1.56 -2.97
C ALA A 76 12.05 1.62 -1.48
N VAL A 77 12.42 0.46 -0.93
CA VAL A 77 12.88 0.35 0.46
C VAL A 77 14.31 -0.21 0.53
N LYS A 78 14.99 0.07 1.64
CA LYS A 78 16.32 -0.48 1.89
C LYS A 78 16.26 -1.98 2.18
N ALA A 79 17.27 -2.74 1.74
CA ALA A 79 17.34 -4.19 1.91
C ALA A 79 17.15 -4.70 3.36
N PRO A 80 17.71 -4.08 4.41
CA PRO A 80 17.43 -4.50 5.78
C PRO A 80 15.97 -4.48 6.16
N ASN A 81 15.24 -3.45 5.74
CA ASN A 81 13.81 -3.31 6.05
C ASN A 81 12.98 -4.40 5.40
N ILE A 82 13.23 -4.69 4.11
CA ILE A 82 12.49 -5.74 3.41
C ILE A 82 12.71 -7.11 4.05
N THR A 83 13.95 -7.39 4.48
CA THR A 83 14.30 -8.65 5.18
C THR A 83 13.51 -8.79 6.48
N THR A 84 13.42 -7.73 7.28
CA THR A 84 12.65 -7.73 8.53
C THR A 84 11.17 -8.04 8.30
N TRP A 85 10.56 -7.41 7.31
CA TRP A 85 9.13 -7.65 7.01
C TRP A 85 8.88 -9.04 6.44
N ILE A 86 9.76 -9.53 5.55
CA ILE A 86 9.65 -10.90 5.03
C ILE A 86 9.79 -11.92 6.16
N ASN A 87 10.76 -11.76 7.05
CA ASN A 87 10.95 -12.66 8.19
C ASN A 87 9.71 -12.72 9.09
N ARG A 88 9.06 -11.55 9.32
CA ARG A 88 7.82 -11.51 10.10
C ARG A 88 6.67 -12.24 9.39
N LEU A 89 6.50 -12.04 8.09
CA LEU A 89 5.47 -12.72 7.31
C LEU A 89 5.73 -14.23 7.21
N GLU A 90 7.00 -14.64 7.09
CA GLU A 90 7.41 -16.04 7.08
C GLU A 90 7.16 -16.71 8.43
N LYS A 91 7.54 -16.07 9.54
CA LYS A 91 7.26 -16.56 10.91
C LYS A 91 5.76 -16.76 11.15
N ARG A 92 4.91 -15.99 10.48
CA ARG A 92 3.45 -16.11 10.53
C ARG A 92 2.89 -17.11 9.53
N GLY A 93 3.73 -17.78 8.75
CA GLY A 93 3.32 -18.76 7.75
C GLY A 93 2.58 -18.16 6.55
N LEU A 94 2.72 -16.86 6.28
CA LEU A 94 2.03 -16.17 5.17
C LEU A 94 2.84 -16.15 3.87
N VAL A 95 4.16 -16.21 4.00
CA VAL A 95 5.14 -16.31 2.92
C VAL A 95 6.08 -17.45 3.23
N GLN A 96 6.60 -18.09 2.21
CA GLN A 96 7.67 -19.08 2.31
C GLN A 96 8.82 -18.72 1.38
N ARG A 97 10.04 -19.04 1.80
CA ARG A 97 11.24 -18.99 0.95
C ARG A 97 11.47 -20.33 0.31
N GLN A 98 11.82 -20.30 -0.97
CA GLN A 98 12.28 -21.47 -1.71
C GLN A 98 13.69 -21.20 -2.23
N MET A 99 14.56 -22.19 -2.15
CA MET A 99 15.88 -22.07 -2.78
C MET A 99 15.73 -22.20 -4.30
N GLY A 100 16.43 -21.38 -5.04
CA GLY A 100 16.45 -21.46 -6.49
C GLY A 100 16.97 -22.82 -6.97
N ILE A 101 16.35 -23.40 -7.98
CA ILE A 101 16.72 -24.70 -8.55
C ILE A 101 18.11 -24.60 -9.21
N THR A 102 18.39 -23.51 -9.90
CA THR A 102 19.63 -23.27 -10.65
C THR A 102 20.70 -22.53 -9.84
N ASP A 103 20.30 -21.69 -8.90
CA ASP A 103 21.23 -20.96 -8.03
C ASP A 103 20.71 -20.98 -6.59
N LYS A 104 21.31 -21.85 -5.77
CA LYS A 104 20.99 -22.03 -4.35
C LYS A 104 21.27 -20.77 -3.49
N ARG A 105 21.95 -19.75 -4.04
CA ARG A 105 22.22 -18.47 -3.36
C ARG A 105 21.01 -17.52 -3.48
N ASN A 106 20.16 -17.73 -4.47
CA ASN A 106 18.98 -16.91 -4.70
C ASN A 106 17.77 -17.49 -3.98
N GLN A 107 17.29 -16.77 -2.97
CA GLN A 107 16.05 -17.09 -2.30
C GLN A 107 14.87 -16.49 -3.09
N HIS A 108 13.88 -17.30 -3.34
CA HIS A 108 12.63 -16.93 -4.01
C HIS A 108 11.48 -16.94 -3.02
N LEU A 109 10.55 -16.01 -3.19
CA LEU A 109 9.41 -15.85 -2.29
C LEU A 109 8.12 -16.32 -2.96
N ARG A 110 7.30 -17.04 -2.19
CA ARG A 110 5.93 -17.41 -2.57
C ARG A 110 4.99 -17.20 -1.39
N THR A 111 3.75 -16.85 -1.70
CA THR A 111 2.68 -16.85 -0.68
C THR A 111 2.24 -18.27 -0.39
N THR A 112 1.84 -18.51 0.85
CA THR A 112 1.18 -19.76 1.26
C THR A 112 -0.33 -19.69 1.01
N SER A 113 -1.04 -20.81 1.21
CA SER A 113 -2.51 -20.81 1.18
C SER A 113 -3.11 -19.86 2.22
N ALA A 114 -2.53 -19.81 3.43
CA ALA A 114 -2.93 -18.89 4.49
C ALA A 114 -2.68 -17.42 4.06
N GLY A 115 -1.52 -17.13 3.47
CA GLY A 115 -1.21 -15.81 2.91
C GLY A 115 -2.21 -15.39 1.85
N ASN A 116 -2.57 -16.29 0.94
CA ASN A 116 -3.55 -16.01 -0.11
C ASN A 116 -4.96 -15.73 0.44
N ALA A 117 -5.38 -16.45 1.48
CA ALA A 117 -6.66 -16.22 2.14
C ALA A 117 -6.71 -14.83 2.80
N ILE A 118 -5.67 -14.47 3.56
CA ILE A 118 -5.55 -13.14 4.19
C ILE A 118 -5.52 -12.03 3.15
N ILE A 119 -4.79 -12.19 2.03
CA ILE A 119 -4.77 -11.19 0.96
C ILE A 119 -6.18 -10.93 0.43
N LYS A 120 -6.94 -12.00 0.11
CA LYS A 120 -8.30 -11.87 -0.42
C LYS A 120 -9.18 -11.08 0.52
N GLU A 121 -9.23 -11.50 1.78
CA GLU A 121 -10.07 -10.86 2.77
C GLU A 121 -9.65 -9.41 3.06
N THR A 122 -8.34 -9.14 3.14
CA THR A 122 -7.82 -7.78 3.31
C THR A 122 -8.22 -6.87 2.16
N VAL A 123 -8.11 -7.33 0.90
CA VAL A 123 -8.50 -6.54 -0.28
C VAL A 123 -9.99 -6.18 -0.21
N ASP A 124 -10.84 -7.15 0.12
CA ASP A 124 -12.30 -6.93 0.18
C ASP A 124 -12.67 -5.93 1.28
N ARG A 125 -12.07 -6.07 2.47
CA ARG A 125 -12.30 -5.17 3.61
C ARG A 125 -11.78 -3.75 3.35
N VAL A 126 -10.57 -3.62 2.81
CA VAL A 126 -9.99 -2.30 2.50
C VAL A 126 -10.83 -1.58 1.46
N ARG A 127 -11.22 -2.28 0.38
CA ARG A 127 -12.11 -1.68 -0.65
C ARG A 127 -13.47 -1.25 -0.10
N LYS A 128 -14.01 -2.00 0.87
CA LYS A 128 -15.23 -1.61 1.58
C LYS A 128 -14.97 -0.37 2.43
N GLY A 129 -13.94 -0.36 3.27
CA GLY A 129 -13.56 0.77 4.12
C GLY A 129 -13.32 2.04 3.31
N GLU A 130 -12.61 1.97 2.18
CA GLU A 130 -12.40 3.12 1.30
C GLU A 130 -13.71 3.71 0.75
N ARG A 131 -14.73 2.88 0.49
CA ARG A 131 -16.05 3.40 0.05
C ARG A 131 -16.82 4.05 1.19
N GLU A 132 -16.67 3.51 2.40
CA GLU A 132 -17.37 4.02 3.60
C GLU A 132 -16.73 5.30 4.14
N ASP A 133 -15.38 5.34 4.17
CA ASP A 133 -14.65 6.49 4.73
C ASP A 133 -14.61 7.69 3.77
N TRP A 134 -14.72 7.45 2.44
CA TRP A 134 -14.67 8.50 1.43
C TRP A 134 -15.90 8.48 0.52
N PRO A 135 -17.11 8.71 1.08
CA PRO A 135 -18.37 8.63 0.32
C PRO A 135 -18.48 9.71 -0.76
N ASP A 136 -17.78 10.83 -0.60
CA ASP A 136 -17.80 11.96 -1.53
C ASP A 136 -17.02 11.69 -2.83
N LEU A 137 -16.20 10.63 -2.88
CA LEU A 137 -15.54 10.21 -4.11
C LEU A 137 -16.44 9.29 -4.91
N SER A 138 -16.91 9.75 -6.05
CA SER A 138 -17.60 8.90 -7.04
C SER A 138 -16.69 7.81 -7.59
N VAL A 139 -17.25 6.80 -8.22
CA VAL A 139 -16.50 5.71 -8.88
C VAL A 139 -15.56 6.24 -9.95
N GLY A 140 -16.00 7.25 -10.72
CA GLY A 140 -15.18 7.89 -11.75
C GLY A 140 -13.98 8.64 -11.17
N GLU A 141 -14.19 9.45 -10.14
CA GLU A 141 -13.13 10.19 -9.44
C GLU A 141 -12.10 9.27 -8.82
N ARG A 142 -12.53 8.15 -8.21
CA ARG A 142 -11.59 7.11 -7.71
C ARG A 142 -10.73 6.54 -8.83
N GLY A 143 -11.31 6.26 -9.99
CA GLY A 143 -10.57 5.77 -11.15
C GLY A 143 -9.53 6.77 -11.63
N ILE A 144 -9.91 8.03 -11.77
CA ILE A 144 -9.02 9.13 -12.16
C ILE A 144 -7.90 9.31 -11.12
N LEU A 145 -8.24 9.30 -9.82
CA LEU A 145 -7.26 9.44 -8.74
C LEU A 145 -6.20 8.33 -8.81
N VAL A 146 -6.62 7.07 -8.95
CA VAL A 146 -5.71 5.92 -9.09
C VAL A 146 -4.78 6.11 -10.29
N GLU A 147 -5.33 6.53 -11.43
CA GLU A 147 -4.54 6.78 -12.64
C GLU A 147 -3.50 7.88 -12.43
N LEU A 148 -3.89 9.01 -11.85
CA LEU A 148 -3.00 10.16 -11.61
C LEU A 148 -1.89 9.80 -10.62
N LEU A 149 -2.23 9.14 -9.51
CA LEU A 149 -1.23 8.67 -8.54
C LEU A 149 -0.26 7.66 -9.18
N HIS A 150 -0.76 6.76 -10.04
CA HIS A 150 0.09 5.82 -10.77
C HIS A 150 1.04 6.53 -11.74
N LYS A 151 0.60 7.57 -12.45
CA LYS A 151 1.47 8.40 -13.30
C LYS A 151 2.61 9.05 -12.50
N ILE A 152 2.32 9.57 -11.32
CA ILE A 152 3.33 10.15 -10.41
C ILE A 152 4.30 9.05 -9.96
N ALA A 153 3.78 7.90 -9.50
CA ALA A 153 4.59 6.80 -9.00
C ALA A 153 5.57 6.23 -10.05
N ARG A 154 5.21 6.25 -11.34
CA ARG A 154 6.09 5.84 -12.46
C ARG A 154 7.32 6.72 -12.61
N LYS A 155 7.31 7.96 -12.10
CA LYS A 155 8.46 8.88 -12.12
C LYS A 155 9.37 8.71 -10.89
N ARG A 156 9.14 7.65 -10.10
CA ARG A 156 9.95 7.37 -8.91
C ARG A 156 11.44 7.29 -9.28
N ARG A 157 12.24 8.12 -8.60
CA ARG A 157 13.70 8.04 -8.64
C ARG A 157 14.14 7.26 -7.41
N VAL A 158 15.15 6.40 -7.57
CA VAL A 158 15.80 5.78 -6.40
C VAL A 158 16.64 6.87 -5.75
N VAL A 159 16.32 7.21 -4.50
CA VAL A 159 17.05 8.17 -3.67
C VAL A 159 18.08 7.42 -2.84
#